data_9f38577dff1237d2fcb09ef7510baaa2
#
_entry.id   9f38577dff1237d2fcb09ef7510baaa2
#
_cell.length_a   1.000
_cell.length_b   1.000
_cell.length_c   1.000
_cell.angle_alpha   90.00
_cell.angle_beta   90.00
_cell.angle_gamma   90.00
#
_symmetry.space_group_name_H-M   'P 1'
#
loop_
_entity.id
_entity.type
_entity.pdbx_description
1 polymer ?
#
loop_
_entity_poly.entity_id
_entity_poly.type
_entity_poly.pdbx_seq_one_letter_code
_entity_poly.pdbx_strand_id
1 'polypeptide(L)'
;HMVSLAARSGCECIKHQTHFVEDEMTEAAKEIFPPNADVSIWDVMANCALSKDDEVALKHHTESLGLIYLSTPFSRSASDFLEEIDVPGFKIGSGEADNLPLIRHISKKGKPVIMSTGMQTIESVRKSVEILKASGVDYALLECTNLYPSPPEIVSLRGVSDLRVAFPNAVVGFSDHSIGPEMALASVALGACILERHFTDSRYRIGPDIACSMDPAELRLLIDRSRAVSYTHLRAHET
;
A
#
# COMPACT_ATOMS: atom_id res chain seq x y z
N HIS A 1 -9.66 -8.64 15.00
CA HIS A 1 -10.97 -7.97 14.86
C HIS A 1 -11.06 -7.15 13.58
N MET A 2 -10.17 -6.16 13.35
CA MET A 2 -10.17 -5.32 12.13
C MET A 2 -10.15 -6.14 10.84
N VAL A 3 -9.27 -7.14 10.73
CA VAL A 3 -9.19 -8.04 9.56
C VAL A 3 -10.54 -8.74 9.29
N SER A 4 -11.20 -9.24 10.34
CA SER A 4 -12.51 -9.90 10.20
C SER A 4 -13.61 -8.92 9.73
N LEU A 5 -13.55 -7.65 10.13
CA LEU A 5 -14.48 -6.62 9.65
C LEU A 5 -14.20 -6.25 8.18
N ALA A 6 -12.95 -6.07 7.81
CA ALA A 6 -12.55 -5.81 6.43
C ALA A 6 -12.98 -6.97 5.49
N ALA A 7 -12.77 -8.23 5.93
CA ALA A 7 -13.23 -9.41 5.20
C ALA A 7 -14.74 -9.39 4.96
N ARG A 8 -15.54 -9.10 6.00
CA ARG A 8 -17.02 -8.98 5.87
C ARG A 8 -17.44 -7.83 4.99
N SER A 9 -16.63 -6.79 4.89
CA SER A 9 -16.87 -5.68 3.95
C SER A 9 -16.57 -6.05 2.50
N GLY A 10 -15.87 -7.18 2.26
CA GLY A 10 -15.63 -7.75 0.93
C GLY A 10 -14.31 -7.36 0.29
N CYS A 11 -13.31 -6.91 1.07
CA CYS A 11 -11.95 -6.70 0.56
C CYS A 11 -11.33 -8.04 0.12
N GLU A 12 -10.33 -7.97 -0.74
CA GLU A 12 -9.65 -9.14 -1.28
C GLU A 12 -8.26 -9.34 -0.65
N CYS A 13 -7.69 -8.26 -0.11
CA CYS A 13 -6.35 -8.25 0.44
C CYS A 13 -6.27 -7.40 1.71
N ILE A 14 -5.50 -7.88 2.68
CA ILE A 14 -5.06 -7.11 3.84
C ILE A 14 -3.59 -6.80 3.68
N LYS A 15 -3.23 -5.53 3.79
CA LYS A 15 -1.84 -5.08 3.80
C LYS A 15 -1.45 -4.63 5.20
N HIS A 16 -0.34 -5.14 5.68
CA HIS A 16 0.34 -4.74 6.91
C HIS A 16 1.68 -4.02 6.59
N GLN A 17 2.39 -3.58 7.62
CA GLN A 17 3.74 -3.02 7.55
C GLN A 17 4.64 -3.78 8.51
N THR A 18 5.78 -4.29 8.02
CA THR A 18 6.74 -5.04 8.82
C THR A 18 7.91 -4.15 9.17
N HIS A 19 8.01 -3.78 10.45
CA HIS A 19 9.03 -2.90 10.98
C HIS A 19 10.01 -3.66 11.87
N PHE A 20 11.29 -3.61 11.51
CA PHE A 20 12.42 -3.99 12.36
C PHE A 20 13.25 -2.74 12.56
N VAL A 21 12.88 -1.96 13.59
CA VAL A 21 13.28 -0.57 13.76
C VAL A 21 14.80 -0.37 13.76
N GLU A 22 15.54 -1.31 14.35
CA GLU A 22 17.01 -1.29 14.37
C GLU A 22 17.64 -1.45 12.97
N ASP A 23 16.91 -2.04 12.00
CA ASP A 23 17.39 -2.29 10.65
C ASP A 23 16.90 -1.25 9.63
N GLU A 24 15.89 -0.46 9.98
CA GLU A 24 15.29 0.54 9.08
C GLU A 24 15.67 1.96 9.42
N MET A 25 16.06 2.24 10.67
CA MET A 25 16.35 3.58 11.16
C MET A 25 17.76 3.68 11.74
N THR A 26 18.36 4.86 11.62
CA THR A 26 19.60 5.19 12.34
C THR A 26 19.27 5.71 13.75
N GLU A 27 20.27 5.69 14.65
CA GLU A 27 20.15 6.24 16.01
C GLU A 27 19.64 7.70 16.03
N ALA A 28 19.90 8.47 14.95
CA ALA A 28 19.40 9.84 14.85
C ALA A 28 17.87 9.93 14.87
N ALA A 29 17.15 8.88 14.50
CA ALA A 29 15.69 8.84 14.54
C ALA A 29 15.12 8.96 15.96
N LYS A 30 15.93 8.66 17.00
CA LYS A 30 15.55 8.83 18.41
C LYS A 30 15.43 10.30 18.83
N GLU A 31 16.05 11.20 18.07
CA GLU A 31 16.03 12.64 18.31
C GLU A 31 15.06 13.40 17.38
N ILE A 32 14.35 12.69 16.49
CA ILE A 32 13.40 13.28 15.53
C ILE A 32 11.98 13.08 16.05
N PHE A 33 11.28 14.19 16.29
CA PHE A 33 9.89 14.19 16.75
C PHE A 33 8.97 14.63 15.61
N PRO A 34 8.08 13.74 15.12
CA PRO A 34 7.10 14.11 14.11
C PRO A 34 6.14 15.18 14.64
N PRO A 35 5.61 16.08 13.79
CA PRO A 35 4.71 17.15 14.21
C PRO A 35 3.39 16.67 14.87
N ASN A 36 3.04 15.41 14.65
CA ASN A 36 1.81 14.77 15.10
C ASN A 36 2.04 13.74 16.23
N ALA A 37 3.22 13.73 16.87
CA ALA A 37 3.54 12.80 17.95
C ALA A 37 4.37 13.48 19.04
N ASP A 38 4.14 13.09 20.30
CA ASP A 38 4.87 13.56 21.48
C ASP A 38 6.10 12.70 21.81
N VAL A 39 6.38 11.70 21.00
CA VAL A 39 7.52 10.78 21.13
C VAL A 39 8.32 10.75 19.82
N SER A 40 9.55 10.23 19.88
CA SER A 40 10.41 10.14 18.70
C SER A 40 9.80 9.26 17.59
N ILE A 41 10.22 9.48 16.34
CA ILE A 41 9.78 8.61 15.24
C ILE A 41 10.21 7.15 15.46
N TRP A 42 11.36 6.94 16.12
CA TRP A 42 11.80 5.61 16.55
C TRP A 42 10.77 4.94 17.47
N ASP A 43 10.32 5.66 18.51
CA ASP A 43 9.36 5.12 19.48
C ASP A 43 7.97 4.92 18.84
N VAL A 44 7.56 5.82 17.95
CA VAL A 44 6.31 5.66 17.17
C VAL A 44 6.33 4.33 16.43
N MET A 45 7.40 4.06 15.68
CA MET A 45 7.50 2.85 14.87
C MET A 45 7.67 1.60 15.74
N ALA A 46 8.48 1.65 16.80
CA ALA A 46 8.65 0.54 17.74
C ALA A 46 7.34 0.15 18.43
N ASN A 47 6.50 1.12 18.78
CA ASN A 47 5.20 0.88 19.40
C ASN A 47 4.15 0.33 18.41
N CYS A 48 4.33 0.55 17.11
CA CYS A 48 3.44 0.05 16.05
C CYS A 48 3.88 -1.30 15.49
N ALA A 49 5.15 -1.69 15.67
CA ALA A 49 5.68 -2.95 15.18
C ALA A 49 5.04 -4.15 15.88
N LEU A 50 4.66 -5.16 15.10
CA LEU A 50 4.27 -6.46 15.64
C LEU A 50 5.52 -7.32 15.92
N SER A 51 5.41 -8.23 16.89
CA SER A 51 6.37 -9.33 16.99
C SER A 51 6.27 -10.24 15.77
N LYS A 52 7.33 -10.99 15.46
CA LYS A 52 7.31 -11.99 14.37
C LYS A 52 6.18 -13.00 14.54
N ASP A 53 5.95 -13.47 15.76
CA ASP A 53 4.90 -14.45 16.06
C ASP A 53 3.50 -13.84 15.85
N ASP A 54 3.28 -12.59 16.24
CA ASP A 54 2.02 -11.89 16.03
C ASP A 54 1.76 -11.63 14.54
N GLU A 55 2.81 -11.33 13.76
CA GLU A 55 2.68 -11.13 12.31
C GLU A 55 2.36 -12.45 11.59
N VAL A 56 2.99 -13.56 11.98
CA VAL A 56 2.63 -14.91 11.51
C VAL A 56 1.18 -15.23 11.84
N ALA A 57 0.75 -14.96 13.08
CA ALA A 57 -0.64 -15.18 13.50
C ALA A 57 -1.62 -14.30 12.71
N LEU A 58 -1.25 -13.04 12.43
CA LEU A 58 -2.04 -12.12 11.60
C LEU A 58 -2.19 -12.64 10.16
N LYS A 59 -1.09 -13.12 9.56
CA LYS A 59 -1.10 -13.74 8.23
C LYS A 59 -2.04 -14.94 8.20
N HIS A 60 -1.86 -15.90 9.11
CA HIS A 60 -2.71 -17.09 9.17
C HIS A 60 -4.19 -16.73 9.38
N HIS A 61 -4.48 -15.76 10.25
CA HIS A 61 -5.85 -15.30 10.44
C HIS A 61 -6.43 -14.69 9.16
N THR A 62 -5.66 -13.86 8.45
CA THR A 62 -6.06 -13.26 7.17
C THR A 62 -6.38 -14.32 6.13
N GLU A 63 -5.49 -15.29 5.95
CA GLU A 63 -5.65 -16.40 5.00
C GLU A 63 -6.82 -17.32 5.36
N SER A 64 -7.06 -17.55 6.65
CA SER A 64 -8.21 -18.35 7.12
C SER A 64 -9.57 -17.74 6.76
N LEU A 65 -9.61 -16.43 6.49
CA LEU A 65 -10.78 -15.71 6.00
C LEU A 65 -10.87 -15.66 4.46
N GLY A 66 -9.97 -16.33 3.76
CA GLY A 66 -9.91 -16.36 2.30
C GLY A 66 -9.32 -15.10 1.68
N LEU A 67 -8.59 -14.28 2.45
CA LEU A 67 -7.98 -13.04 2.00
C LEU A 67 -6.49 -13.24 1.67
N ILE A 68 -5.98 -12.41 0.76
CA ILE A 68 -4.55 -12.30 0.51
C ILE A 68 -3.91 -11.46 1.63
N TYR A 69 -2.80 -11.96 2.18
CA TYR A 69 -1.97 -11.20 3.10
C TYR A 69 -0.78 -10.61 2.37
N LEU A 70 -0.59 -9.29 2.46
CA LEU A 70 0.58 -8.58 1.99
C LEU A 70 1.21 -7.79 3.13
N SER A 71 2.51 -7.53 3.05
CA SER A 71 3.16 -6.58 3.93
C SER A 71 4.19 -5.73 3.20
N THR A 72 4.46 -4.56 3.76
CA THR A 72 5.49 -3.63 3.31
C THR A 72 6.71 -3.81 4.21
N PRO A 73 7.82 -4.38 3.74
CA PRO A 73 9.07 -4.37 4.48
C PRO A 73 9.77 -3.02 4.35
N PHE A 74 10.30 -2.50 5.45
CA PHE A 74 11.11 -1.27 5.47
C PHE A 74 12.61 -1.54 5.58
N SER A 75 13.01 -2.83 5.67
CA SER A 75 14.40 -3.25 5.69
C SER A 75 14.60 -4.56 4.92
N ARG A 76 15.87 -4.93 4.68
CA ARG A 76 16.18 -6.22 4.05
C ARG A 76 15.79 -7.38 4.96
N SER A 77 16.09 -7.28 6.26
CA SER A 77 15.73 -8.31 7.23
C SER A 77 14.21 -8.47 7.36
N ALA A 78 13.43 -7.39 7.31
CA ALA A 78 11.97 -7.46 7.23
C ALA A 78 11.51 -8.19 5.96
N SER A 79 12.14 -7.91 4.81
CA SER A 79 11.80 -8.61 3.56
C SER A 79 12.20 -10.09 3.57
N ASP A 80 13.30 -10.44 4.25
CA ASP A 80 13.74 -11.83 4.40
C ASP A 80 12.78 -12.61 5.31
N PHE A 81 12.34 -11.99 6.40
CA PHE A 81 11.29 -12.56 7.26
C PHE A 81 9.97 -12.78 6.51
N LEU A 82 9.53 -11.81 5.69
CA LEU A 82 8.32 -11.97 4.88
C LEU A 82 8.45 -13.10 3.85
N GLU A 83 9.65 -13.32 3.29
CA GLU A 83 9.92 -14.47 2.42
C GLU A 83 9.86 -15.78 3.22
N GLU A 84 10.44 -15.83 4.42
CA GLU A 84 10.43 -16.99 5.32
C GLU A 84 9.00 -17.43 5.65
N ILE A 85 8.10 -16.51 5.93
CA ILE A 85 6.68 -16.79 6.19
C ILE A 85 5.85 -16.98 4.93
N ASP A 86 6.47 -16.97 3.75
CA ASP A 86 5.88 -17.22 2.44
C ASP A 86 4.71 -16.28 2.09
N VAL A 87 4.96 -14.96 2.11
CA VAL A 87 3.97 -14.00 1.55
C VAL A 87 3.87 -14.15 0.03
N PRO A 88 2.68 -13.94 -0.59
CA PRO A 88 2.50 -14.11 -2.03
C PRO A 88 3.14 -13.00 -2.88
N GLY A 89 3.55 -11.89 -2.27
CA GLY A 89 4.17 -10.74 -2.92
C GLY A 89 4.59 -9.68 -1.91
N PHE A 90 5.21 -8.63 -2.38
CA PHE A 90 5.72 -7.54 -1.54
C PHE A 90 5.06 -6.22 -1.87
N LYS A 91 4.78 -5.41 -0.86
CA LYS A 91 4.44 -4.00 -1.04
C LYS A 91 5.69 -3.16 -0.82
N ILE A 92 5.89 -2.14 -1.66
CA ILE A 92 6.89 -1.09 -1.46
C ILE A 92 6.13 0.23 -1.28
N GLY A 93 6.34 0.88 -0.14
CA GLY A 93 5.77 2.19 0.15
C GLY A 93 6.39 3.28 -0.71
N SER A 94 5.73 4.44 -0.81
CA SER A 94 6.25 5.58 -1.58
C SER A 94 7.61 6.07 -1.08
N GLY A 95 7.83 6.03 0.24
CA GLY A 95 9.12 6.42 0.85
C GLY A 95 10.29 5.54 0.43
N GLU A 96 10.01 4.28 0.04
CA GLU A 96 11.02 3.31 -0.37
C GLU A 96 11.06 3.11 -1.90
N ALA A 97 10.28 3.87 -2.66
CA ALA A 97 10.16 3.66 -4.11
C ALA A 97 11.43 4.00 -4.90
N ASP A 98 12.37 4.74 -4.32
CA ASP A 98 13.71 5.03 -4.85
C ASP A 98 14.84 4.38 -4.03
N ASN A 99 14.52 3.56 -3.03
CA ASN A 99 15.49 2.73 -2.32
C ASN A 99 15.92 1.55 -3.19
N LEU A 100 16.76 1.85 -4.21
CA LEU A 100 17.19 0.85 -5.18
C LEU A 100 17.91 -0.35 -4.56
N PRO A 101 18.69 -0.23 -3.45
CA PRO A 101 19.25 -1.39 -2.76
C PRO A 101 18.20 -2.33 -2.19
N LEU A 102 17.13 -1.80 -1.56
CA LEU A 102 16.03 -2.61 -1.03
C LEU A 102 15.24 -3.28 -2.17
N ILE A 103 14.92 -2.52 -3.21
CA ILE A 103 14.19 -3.04 -4.39
C ILE A 103 14.97 -4.18 -5.06
N ARG A 104 16.31 -4.05 -5.24
CA ARG A 104 17.15 -5.15 -5.75
C ARG A 104 17.13 -6.38 -4.84
N HIS A 105 17.06 -6.18 -3.53
CA HIS A 105 17.00 -7.28 -2.58
C HIS A 105 15.66 -8.00 -2.67
N ILE A 106 14.56 -7.26 -2.67
CA ILE A 106 13.20 -7.81 -2.78
C ILE A 106 13.00 -8.53 -4.14
N SER A 107 13.45 -7.93 -5.24
CA SER A 107 13.24 -8.49 -6.58
C SER A 107 13.91 -9.85 -6.80
N LYS A 108 15.00 -10.14 -6.08
CA LYS A 108 15.68 -11.45 -6.13
C LYS A 108 14.83 -12.60 -5.56
N LYS A 109 13.80 -12.30 -4.79
CA LYS A 109 12.89 -13.29 -4.20
C LYS A 109 11.88 -13.85 -5.21
N GLY A 110 11.80 -13.26 -6.42
CA GLY A 110 11.00 -13.77 -7.54
C GLY A 110 9.49 -13.67 -7.35
N LYS A 111 9.03 -12.89 -6.36
CA LYS A 111 7.60 -12.69 -6.06
C LYS A 111 7.12 -11.36 -6.62
N PRO A 112 5.81 -11.23 -6.95
CA PRO A 112 5.22 -9.97 -7.41
C PRO A 112 5.43 -8.81 -6.46
N VAL A 113 5.56 -7.60 -7.02
CA VAL A 113 5.78 -6.37 -6.26
C VAL A 113 4.71 -5.34 -6.59
N ILE A 114 4.06 -4.79 -5.56
CA ILE A 114 3.18 -3.62 -5.68
C ILE A 114 3.92 -2.42 -5.10
N MET A 115 4.19 -1.38 -5.89
CA MET A 115 4.96 -0.20 -5.48
C MET A 115 4.11 1.06 -5.58
N SER A 116 3.97 1.81 -4.49
CA SER A 116 3.40 3.16 -4.52
C SER A 116 4.45 4.18 -4.97
N THR A 117 4.02 5.19 -5.73
CA THR A 117 4.90 6.13 -6.42
C THR A 117 4.77 7.58 -5.94
N GLY A 118 4.14 7.81 -4.81
CA GLY A 118 4.03 9.15 -4.20
C GLY A 118 5.41 9.73 -3.92
N MET A 119 5.51 11.06 -3.98
CA MET A 119 6.77 11.83 -3.84
C MET A 119 7.83 11.50 -4.92
N GLN A 120 7.49 10.73 -5.94
CA GLN A 120 8.40 10.32 -6.99
C GLN A 120 8.11 11.01 -8.33
N THR A 121 9.12 11.14 -9.16
CA THR A 121 8.97 11.49 -10.56
C THR A 121 8.89 10.23 -11.42
N ILE A 122 8.34 10.34 -12.63
CA ILE A 122 8.34 9.22 -13.60
C ILE A 122 9.78 8.71 -13.85
N GLU A 123 10.77 9.60 -13.83
CA GLU A 123 12.17 9.23 -14.04
C GLU A 123 12.75 8.43 -12.86
N SER A 124 12.46 8.81 -11.61
CA SER A 124 12.90 8.03 -10.44
C SER A 124 12.22 6.66 -10.40
N VAL A 125 10.91 6.59 -10.65
CA VAL A 125 10.15 5.33 -10.73
C VAL A 125 10.72 4.42 -11.83
N ARG A 126 11.18 4.97 -12.96
CA ARG A 126 11.77 4.19 -14.05
C ARG A 126 12.98 3.38 -13.60
N LYS A 127 13.86 3.95 -12.76
CA LYS A 127 15.04 3.25 -12.23
C LYS A 127 14.65 2.01 -11.41
N SER A 128 13.60 2.14 -10.62
CA SER A 128 13.05 1.04 -9.81
C SER A 128 12.39 -0.03 -10.67
N VAL A 129 11.61 0.40 -11.66
CA VAL A 129 10.96 -0.49 -12.63
C VAL A 129 11.98 -1.27 -13.47
N GLU A 130 13.10 -0.65 -13.85
CA GLU A 130 14.17 -1.35 -14.58
C GLU A 130 14.77 -2.51 -13.76
N ILE A 131 14.91 -2.34 -12.44
CA ILE A 131 15.37 -3.42 -11.55
C ILE A 131 14.35 -4.55 -11.51
N LEU A 132 13.06 -4.24 -11.34
CA LEU A 132 11.99 -5.25 -11.30
C LEU A 132 11.93 -6.02 -12.62
N LYS A 133 11.97 -5.32 -13.75
CA LYS A 133 12.01 -5.93 -15.10
C LYS A 133 13.23 -6.83 -15.30
N ALA A 134 14.41 -6.36 -14.89
CA ALA A 134 15.64 -7.14 -15.04
C ALA A 134 15.63 -8.43 -14.20
N SER A 135 14.87 -8.44 -13.11
CA SER A 135 14.66 -9.62 -12.25
C SER A 135 13.51 -10.53 -12.73
N GLY A 136 12.75 -10.13 -13.75
CA GLY A 136 11.65 -10.91 -14.29
C GLY A 136 10.43 -11.03 -13.38
N VAL A 137 10.27 -10.14 -12.39
CA VAL A 137 9.13 -10.17 -11.47
C VAL A 137 7.97 -9.34 -12.02
N ASP A 138 6.76 -9.81 -11.81
CA ASP A 138 5.55 -9.03 -12.10
C ASP A 138 5.45 -7.85 -11.13
N TYR A 139 4.96 -6.70 -11.64
CA TYR A 139 4.85 -5.53 -10.81
C TYR A 139 3.61 -4.69 -11.12
N ALA A 140 3.13 -4.02 -10.07
CA ALA A 140 2.10 -3.00 -10.14
C ALA A 140 2.63 -1.67 -9.58
N LEU A 141 2.14 -0.56 -10.16
CA LEU A 141 2.46 0.79 -9.72
C LEU A 141 1.19 1.48 -9.24
N LEU A 142 1.22 2.05 -8.04
CA LEU A 142 0.09 2.79 -7.51
C LEU A 142 0.41 4.28 -7.51
N GLU A 143 -0.40 5.08 -8.19
CA GLU A 143 -0.40 6.51 -7.96
C GLU A 143 -0.75 6.80 -6.50
N CYS A 144 -0.10 7.78 -5.91
CA CYS A 144 -0.25 8.06 -4.49
C CYS A 144 0.08 9.52 -4.17
N THR A 145 -0.78 10.18 -3.41
CA THR A 145 -0.51 11.48 -2.79
C THR A 145 -0.21 11.26 -1.30
N ASN A 146 1.03 11.60 -0.87
CA ASN A 146 1.52 11.33 0.48
C ASN A 146 1.20 12.49 1.45
N LEU A 147 -0.08 12.78 1.64
CA LEU A 147 -0.60 13.66 2.69
C LEU A 147 -1.79 12.98 3.37
N TYR A 148 -1.84 13.01 4.71
CA TYR A 148 -2.77 12.21 5.53
C TYR A 148 -3.61 13.10 6.46
N PRO A 149 -4.89 13.41 6.12
CA PRO A 149 -5.59 13.11 4.86
C PRO A 149 -5.15 13.99 3.71
N SER A 150 -5.30 13.51 2.47
CA SER A 150 -5.07 14.28 1.25
C SER A 150 -6.29 15.13 0.90
N PRO A 151 -6.20 16.48 0.85
CA PRO A 151 -7.28 17.29 0.34
C PRO A 151 -7.45 17.06 -1.17
N PRO A 152 -8.71 17.12 -1.69
CA PRO A 152 -9.00 16.81 -3.10
C PRO A 152 -8.19 17.62 -4.11
N GLU A 153 -7.84 18.85 -3.77
CA GLU A 153 -7.15 19.81 -4.65
C GLU A 153 -5.73 19.37 -5.01
N ILE A 154 -5.11 18.50 -4.19
CA ILE A 154 -3.75 18.01 -4.43
C ILE A 154 -3.69 16.55 -4.86
N VAL A 155 -4.83 15.84 -4.85
CA VAL A 155 -4.88 14.46 -5.32
C VAL A 155 -4.67 14.42 -6.82
N SER A 156 -3.62 13.74 -7.27
CA SER A 156 -3.25 13.65 -8.69
C SER A 156 -3.89 12.45 -9.37
N LEU A 157 -5.20 12.48 -9.61
CA LEU A 157 -5.87 11.41 -10.36
C LEU A 157 -5.29 11.21 -11.77
N ARG A 158 -4.80 12.29 -12.40
CA ARG A 158 -4.11 12.21 -13.69
C ARG A 158 -2.88 11.31 -13.64
N GLY A 159 -2.22 11.21 -12.51
CA GLY A 159 -1.05 10.33 -12.32
C GLY A 159 -1.33 8.86 -12.64
N VAL A 160 -2.57 8.38 -12.49
CA VAL A 160 -2.99 7.04 -12.93
C VAL A 160 -2.79 6.90 -14.44
N SER A 161 -3.26 7.87 -15.23
CA SER A 161 -3.08 7.86 -16.68
C SER A 161 -1.62 8.05 -17.09
N ASP A 162 -0.90 8.93 -16.40
CA ASP A 162 0.51 9.20 -16.68
C ASP A 162 1.37 7.95 -16.41
N LEU A 163 1.11 7.19 -15.33
CA LEU A 163 1.78 5.91 -15.06
C LEU A 163 1.47 4.86 -16.14
N ARG A 164 0.22 4.76 -16.59
CA ARG A 164 -0.17 3.83 -17.66
C ARG A 164 0.55 4.12 -18.97
N VAL A 165 0.72 5.39 -19.31
CA VAL A 165 1.45 5.82 -20.51
C VAL A 165 2.95 5.56 -20.36
N ALA A 166 3.53 5.89 -19.19
CA ALA A 166 4.96 5.75 -18.95
C ALA A 166 5.42 4.30 -18.80
N PHE A 167 4.53 3.41 -18.30
CA PHE A 167 4.80 2.01 -17.98
C PHE A 167 3.70 1.09 -18.51
N PRO A 168 3.58 0.90 -19.85
CA PRO A 168 2.45 0.20 -20.46
C PRO A 168 2.35 -1.29 -20.08
N ASN A 169 3.41 -1.88 -19.56
CA ASN A 169 3.43 -3.28 -19.10
C ASN A 169 3.16 -3.41 -17.59
N ALA A 170 2.95 -2.31 -16.85
CA ALA A 170 2.61 -2.34 -15.45
C ALA A 170 1.10 -2.48 -15.25
N VAL A 171 0.69 -3.23 -14.23
CA VAL A 171 -0.64 -3.04 -13.65
C VAL A 171 -0.62 -1.71 -12.89
N VAL A 172 -1.58 -0.84 -13.16
CA VAL A 172 -1.64 0.47 -12.49
C VAL A 172 -2.83 0.52 -11.53
N GLY A 173 -2.61 1.08 -10.36
CA GLY A 173 -3.61 1.27 -9.33
C GLY A 173 -3.51 2.64 -8.67
N PHE A 174 -4.22 2.78 -7.56
CA PHE A 174 -4.30 4.02 -6.80
C PHE A 174 -4.27 3.72 -5.30
N SER A 175 -3.33 4.36 -4.59
CA SER A 175 -3.24 4.36 -3.12
C SER A 175 -3.76 5.71 -2.62
N ASP A 176 -4.91 5.68 -1.97
CA ASP A 176 -5.71 6.88 -1.69
C ASP A 176 -5.75 7.20 -0.20
N HIS A 177 -5.41 8.43 0.15
CA HIS A 177 -5.43 8.99 1.51
C HIS A 177 -6.46 10.13 1.66
N SER A 178 -7.33 10.34 0.66
CA SER A 178 -8.41 11.31 0.74
C SER A 178 -9.53 10.86 1.68
N ILE A 179 -10.36 11.78 2.11
CA ILE A 179 -11.59 11.45 2.86
C ILE A 179 -12.68 11.09 1.86
N GLY A 180 -13.43 10.02 2.14
CA GLY A 180 -14.50 9.53 1.27
C GLY A 180 -14.01 8.60 0.15
N PRO A 181 -14.92 8.06 -0.68
CA PRO A 181 -14.61 7.10 -1.73
C PRO A 181 -14.37 7.74 -3.11
N GLU A 182 -14.60 9.05 -3.27
CA GLU A 182 -14.73 9.72 -4.56
C GLU A 182 -13.47 9.60 -5.41
N MET A 183 -12.28 9.84 -4.80
CA MET A 183 -11.01 9.81 -5.54
C MET A 183 -10.67 8.38 -5.96
N ALA A 184 -10.87 7.40 -5.08
CA ALA A 184 -10.68 5.99 -5.41
C ALA A 184 -11.63 5.55 -6.54
N LEU A 185 -12.90 5.94 -6.50
CA LEU A 185 -13.87 5.64 -7.57
C LEU A 185 -13.50 6.29 -8.90
N ALA A 186 -13.09 7.55 -8.87
CA ALA A 186 -12.65 8.27 -10.07
C ALA A 186 -11.40 7.62 -10.69
N SER A 187 -10.47 7.11 -9.86
CA SER A 187 -9.28 6.41 -10.35
C SER A 187 -9.61 5.14 -11.13
N VAL A 188 -10.66 4.41 -10.74
CA VAL A 188 -11.16 3.23 -11.49
C VAL A 188 -11.59 3.63 -12.89
N ALA A 189 -12.31 4.74 -13.03
CA ALA A 189 -12.73 5.26 -14.34
C ALA A 189 -11.53 5.70 -15.21
N LEU A 190 -10.38 6.01 -14.59
CA LEU A 190 -9.11 6.32 -15.27
C LEU A 190 -8.27 5.05 -15.55
N GLY A 191 -8.76 3.87 -15.14
CA GLY A 191 -8.14 2.58 -15.41
C GLY A 191 -7.27 2.04 -14.27
N ALA A 192 -7.47 2.51 -13.03
CA ALA A 192 -6.87 1.86 -11.88
C ALA A 192 -7.48 0.46 -11.67
N CYS A 193 -6.62 -0.55 -11.56
CA CYS A 193 -7.00 -1.96 -11.36
C CYS A 193 -6.84 -2.41 -9.90
N ILE A 194 -6.10 -1.65 -9.09
CA ILE A 194 -5.86 -1.89 -7.67
C ILE A 194 -6.21 -0.63 -6.91
N LEU A 195 -6.99 -0.78 -5.84
CA LEU A 195 -7.27 0.29 -4.88
C LEU A 195 -6.68 -0.08 -3.53
N GLU A 196 -5.90 0.83 -2.96
CA GLU A 196 -5.35 0.70 -1.61
C GLU A 196 -5.90 1.81 -0.71
N ARG A 197 -6.43 1.44 0.45
CA ARG A 197 -7.01 2.38 1.43
C ARG A 197 -6.64 1.96 2.85
N HIS A 198 -6.43 2.95 3.71
CA HIS A 198 -6.40 2.74 5.15
C HIS A 198 -7.78 2.30 5.66
N PHE A 199 -7.78 1.41 6.65
CA PHE A 199 -9.01 0.85 7.24
C PHE A 199 -8.96 0.92 8.76
N THR A 200 -10.09 1.24 9.36
CA THR A 200 -10.30 1.20 10.80
C THR A 200 -11.64 0.53 11.14
N ASP A 201 -11.73 -0.10 12.29
CA ASP A 201 -12.99 -0.59 12.83
C ASP A 201 -13.82 0.52 13.51
N SER A 202 -13.17 1.66 13.82
CA SER A 202 -13.85 2.81 14.44
C SER A 202 -13.05 4.10 14.21
N ARG A 203 -13.76 5.14 13.79
CA ARG A 203 -13.20 6.50 13.66
C ARG A 203 -12.89 7.16 15.00
N TYR A 204 -13.31 6.56 16.12
CA TYR A 204 -13.00 7.03 17.48
C TYR A 204 -11.68 6.47 18.02
N ARG A 205 -10.96 5.66 17.25
CA ARG A 205 -9.59 5.26 17.60
C ARG A 205 -8.64 6.44 17.52
N ILE A 206 -7.58 6.37 18.31
CA ILE A 206 -6.47 7.32 18.26
C ILE A 206 -5.37 6.74 17.37
N GLY A 207 -4.88 7.52 16.44
CA GLY A 207 -3.79 7.14 15.53
C GLY A 207 -3.65 8.13 14.37
N PRO A 208 -2.45 8.24 13.78
CA PRO A 208 -2.15 9.26 12.77
C PRO A 208 -3.00 9.11 11.49
N ASP A 209 -3.35 7.88 11.10
CA ASP A 209 -4.01 7.58 9.85
C ASP A 209 -5.54 7.37 9.97
N ILE A 210 -6.10 7.51 11.18
CA ILE A 210 -7.53 7.32 11.42
C ILE A 210 -8.37 8.30 10.61
N ALA A 211 -7.89 9.52 10.44
CA ALA A 211 -8.61 10.56 9.69
C ALA A 211 -8.87 10.19 8.22
N CYS A 212 -7.95 9.48 7.56
CA CYS A 212 -8.09 9.01 6.18
C CYS A 212 -8.53 7.55 6.07
N SER A 213 -8.70 6.85 7.20
CA SER A 213 -9.14 5.45 7.21
C SER A 213 -10.62 5.31 6.91
N MET A 214 -10.98 4.31 6.14
CA MET A 214 -12.37 3.92 5.92
C MET A 214 -12.88 3.03 7.05
N ASP A 215 -14.11 3.22 7.45
CA ASP A 215 -14.82 2.27 8.30
C ASP A 215 -15.43 1.11 7.47
N PRO A 216 -16.01 0.07 8.10
CA PRO A 216 -16.59 -1.06 7.38
C PRO A 216 -17.70 -0.70 6.39
N ALA A 217 -18.51 0.33 6.68
CA ALA A 217 -19.60 0.75 5.81
C ALA A 217 -19.07 1.47 4.56
N GLU A 218 -18.08 2.35 4.74
CA GLU A 218 -17.42 3.06 3.65
C GLU A 218 -16.62 2.10 2.76
N LEU A 219 -15.91 1.13 3.34
CA LEU A 219 -15.20 0.12 2.57
C LEU A 219 -16.15 -0.71 1.72
N ARG A 220 -17.29 -1.15 2.28
CA ARG A 220 -18.31 -1.86 1.52
C ARG A 220 -18.85 -1.02 0.37
N LEU A 221 -19.17 0.24 0.65
CA LEU A 221 -19.64 1.19 -0.35
C LEU A 221 -18.65 1.36 -1.48
N LEU A 222 -17.35 1.53 -1.15
CA LEU A 222 -16.27 1.67 -2.14
C LEU A 222 -16.20 0.42 -3.02
N ILE A 223 -16.21 -0.78 -2.44
CA ILE A 223 -16.11 -2.04 -3.18
C ILE A 223 -17.29 -2.21 -4.14
N ASP A 224 -18.52 -2.01 -3.66
CA ASP A 224 -19.72 -2.17 -4.48
C ASP A 224 -19.76 -1.17 -5.65
N ARG A 225 -19.38 0.08 -5.40
CA ARG A 225 -19.35 1.13 -6.42
C ARG A 225 -18.19 0.98 -7.39
N SER A 226 -17.00 0.60 -6.93
CA SER A 226 -15.84 0.38 -7.80
C SER A 226 -16.09 -0.75 -8.80
N ARG A 227 -16.73 -1.82 -8.36
CA ARG A 227 -17.16 -2.92 -9.24
C ARG A 227 -18.16 -2.44 -10.29
N ALA A 228 -19.14 -1.61 -9.89
CA ALA A 228 -20.11 -1.04 -10.83
C ALA A 228 -19.43 -0.14 -11.88
N VAL A 229 -18.50 0.75 -11.47
CA VAL A 229 -17.75 1.62 -12.38
C VAL A 229 -16.87 0.78 -13.31
N SER A 230 -16.11 -0.18 -12.79
CA SER A 230 -15.25 -1.07 -13.58
C SER A 230 -16.04 -1.85 -14.62
N TYR A 231 -17.20 -2.40 -14.24
CA TYR A 231 -18.06 -3.16 -15.16
C TYR A 231 -18.58 -2.33 -16.32
N THR A 232 -18.95 -1.07 -16.06
CA THR A 232 -19.45 -0.16 -17.08
C THR A 232 -18.34 0.29 -18.04
N HIS A 233 -17.13 0.48 -17.53
CA HIS A 233 -15.99 0.99 -18.31
C HIS A 233 -15.33 -0.10 -19.17
N LEU A 234 -15.18 -1.32 -18.64
CA LEU A 234 -14.54 -2.43 -19.36
C LEU A 234 -15.42 -2.99 -20.49
N ARG A 235 -16.74 -3.04 -20.34
CA ARG A 235 -17.65 -3.54 -21.39
C ARG A 235 -17.89 -2.57 -22.56
N ALA A 236 -17.67 -1.27 -22.35
CA ALA A 236 -17.84 -0.29 -23.43
C ALA A 236 -16.79 -0.44 -24.57
N HIS A 237 -15.75 -1.24 -24.37
CA HIS A 237 -14.71 -1.50 -25.37
C HIS A 237 -14.79 -2.89 -26.02
N GLU A 238 -15.74 -3.75 -25.60
CA GLU A 238 -15.92 -5.10 -26.15
C GLU A 238 -17.10 -5.21 -27.15
N THR A 239 -17.82 -4.11 -27.41
CA THR A 239 -18.88 -3.99 -28.41
C THR A 239 -18.48 -3.04 -29.51
#